data_b9863fda3407725a06a9af085dc2a973
#
_entry.id   b9863fda3407725a06a9af085dc2a973
#
_cell.length_a   1.000
_cell.length_b   1.000
_cell.length_c   1.000
_cell.angle_alpha   90.00
_cell.angle_beta   90.00
_cell.angle_gamma   90.00
#
_symmetry.space_group_name_H-M   'P 1'
#
loop_
_entity.id
_entity.type
_entity.pdbx_description
1 polymer ?
#
loop_
_entity_poly.entity_id
_entity_poly.type
_entity_poly.pdbx_seq_one_letter_code
_entity_poly.pdbx_strand_id
1 'polypeptide(L)'
;MRLCNGKAGFRTHGIKAGLRGVVAALAVAAGLGAALPAQAADARFVLISHAPDSDSWWNTIKNAIKQADEDFNVTTDYRNPPNGDIADMSRLIEQAAARDYDGVITTIADFDVLKNSIGKVTAKKIPLITINSGTEEQSAQLGAIMHVGQPEYVAGQAAGEKAKAAGVKSFLCVNHLATNPVSFERCRGFADAIGADMKSSTIDAGTDPTEIQSKVSAYLRNHPKTQAVLTLGPVPAAATLKALQQMGLSGKVYFATFDFSDDIAKAIRAGTIQFAIDQQPYLQGYIPVAVLAIVKKDKTTDPVKIRQILEANPKFQARLAAYGLQPSYGPKNIRSGPGFITKDNLDKVVKYAGQYR
;
A
#
# COMPACT_ATOMS: atom_id res chain seq x y z
N MET A 1 22.68 57.22 41.10
CA MET A 1 22.29 58.22 42.12
C MET A 1 21.56 57.47 43.23
N ARG A 2 22.18 57.41 44.43
CA ARG A 2 21.68 57.18 45.81
C ARG A 2 20.74 56.03 46.06
N LEU A 3 21.14 54.88 46.70
CA LEU A 3 21.48 54.67 48.13
C LEU A 3 20.32 54.97 49.10
N CYS A 4 19.95 53.95 49.87
CA CYS A 4 19.80 53.87 51.34
C CYS A 4 19.02 52.61 51.68
N ASN A 5 19.55 51.58 52.25
CA ASN A 5 20.02 51.24 53.60
C ASN A 5 18.99 51.51 54.69
N GLY A 6 18.69 50.52 55.50
CA GLY A 6 17.94 50.52 56.75
C GLY A 6 17.92 49.20 57.45
N LYS A 7 18.90 49.00 58.35
CA LYS A 7 19.02 47.88 59.33
C LYS A 7 18.24 48.19 60.61
N ALA A 8 17.96 47.12 61.35
CA ALA A 8 17.85 46.95 62.81
C ALA A 8 16.47 46.33 63.20
N GLY A 9 16.34 45.43 64.10
CA GLY A 9 17.19 44.83 65.10
C GLY A 9 16.33 43.97 66.06
N PHE A 10 16.90 42.94 66.57
CA PHE A 10 16.66 42.14 67.76
C PHE A 10 15.47 42.46 68.70
N ARG A 11 14.71 41.38 69.12
CA ARG A 11 14.65 41.00 70.54
C ARG A 11 14.00 39.61 70.73
N THR A 12 14.77 38.78 71.40
CA THR A 12 14.45 37.49 72.02
C THR A 12 13.52 37.63 73.26
N HIS A 13 12.56 36.73 73.43
CA HIS A 13 12.13 36.24 74.72
C HIS A 13 11.65 34.80 74.59
N GLY A 14 12.32 33.89 75.25
CA GLY A 14 11.93 32.54 75.42
C GLY A 14 10.99 32.33 76.61
N ILE A 15 10.16 31.33 76.56
CA ILE A 15 9.60 30.62 77.73
C ILE A 15 9.36 29.16 77.34
N LYS A 16 9.69 28.34 78.32
CA LYS A 16 9.83 26.86 78.29
C LYS A 16 8.47 26.14 78.41
N ALA A 17 8.52 24.92 77.98
CA ALA A 17 7.93 23.70 78.53
C ALA A 17 6.51 23.30 78.11
N GLY A 18 6.40 22.07 77.62
CA GLY A 18 5.18 21.26 77.55
C GLY A 18 5.27 20.03 76.67
N LEU A 19 5.86 18.97 77.24
CA LEU A 19 5.94 17.62 76.74
C LEU A 19 4.55 17.02 76.54
N ARG A 20 4.23 16.49 75.36
CA ARG A 20 3.51 15.17 75.22
C ARG A 20 3.35 14.85 73.75
N GLY A 21 3.90 13.69 73.35
CA GLY A 21 4.00 13.20 72.00
C GLY A 21 2.66 12.72 71.41
N VAL A 22 2.56 12.95 70.11
CA VAL A 22 1.76 12.08 69.21
C VAL A 22 2.61 11.86 67.99
N VAL A 23 3.16 10.66 67.89
CA VAL A 23 3.84 10.21 66.64
C VAL A 23 2.74 9.91 65.63
N ALA A 24 2.52 10.82 64.71
CA ALA A 24 1.73 10.53 63.54
C ALA A 24 2.68 9.93 62.47
N ALA A 25 2.63 8.61 62.34
CA ALA A 25 3.28 7.89 61.26
C ALA A 25 2.58 8.23 59.94
N LEU A 26 3.13 9.13 59.14
CA LEU A 26 2.79 9.27 57.73
C LEU A 26 3.32 8.05 56.98
N ALA A 27 2.46 7.07 56.72
CA ALA A 27 2.67 6.03 55.75
C ALA A 27 2.65 6.66 54.34
N VAL A 28 3.82 6.96 53.82
CA VAL A 28 4.01 7.23 52.39
C VAL A 28 3.79 5.92 51.66
N ALA A 29 2.56 5.68 51.20
CA ALA A 29 2.29 4.62 50.26
C ALA A 29 2.97 5.04 48.89
N ALA A 30 4.24 4.61 48.75
CA ALA A 30 4.89 4.60 47.47
C ALA A 30 4.10 3.62 46.58
N GLY A 31 3.19 4.16 45.78
CA GLY A 31 2.55 3.43 44.68
C GLY A 31 3.63 3.05 43.67
N LEU A 32 4.23 1.87 43.86
CA LEU A 32 4.94 1.16 42.83
C LEU A 32 3.90 0.84 41.73
N GLY A 33 3.69 1.80 40.82
CA GLY A 33 3.09 1.49 39.55
C GLY A 33 3.95 0.43 38.89
N ALA A 34 3.49 -0.81 38.96
CA ALA A 34 4.09 -1.91 38.22
C ALA A 34 3.94 -1.51 36.73
N ALA A 35 4.98 -0.91 36.17
CA ALA A 35 5.11 -0.82 34.71
C ALA A 35 5.06 -2.27 34.20
N LEU A 36 3.92 -2.66 33.64
CA LEU A 36 3.83 -3.93 32.93
C LEU A 36 4.99 -3.95 31.93
N PRO A 37 5.85 -4.97 31.93
CA PRO A 37 6.91 -5.05 30.95
C PRO A 37 6.25 -4.98 29.58
N ALA A 38 6.64 -4.00 28.75
CA ALA A 38 6.25 -3.99 27.36
C ALA A 38 6.68 -5.34 26.78
N GLN A 39 5.72 -6.15 26.38
CA GLN A 39 6.01 -7.47 25.84
C GLN A 39 6.85 -7.25 24.58
N ALA A 40 8.07 -7.77 24.56
CA ALA A 40 8.93 -7.67 23.38
C ALA A 40 8.24 -8.32 22.20
N ALA A 41 8.37 -7.70 21.04
CA ALA A 41 7.82 -8.26 19.80
C ALA A 41 8.44 -9.64 19.52
N ASP A 42 7.62 -10.59 19.06
CA ASP A 42 8.04 -11.98 18.83
C ASP A 42 8.98 -12.12 17.62
N ALA A 43 8.95 -11.14 16.70
CA ALA A 43 9.80 -11.10 15.51
C ALA A 43 9.97 -9.68 14.98
N ARG A 44 11.04 -9.46 14.22
CA ARG A 44 11.34 -8.20 13.55
C ARG A 44 11.50 -8.40 12.07
N PHE A 45 10.68 -7.70 11.28
CA PHE A 45 10.68 -7.73 9.82
C PHE A 45 11.07 -6.38 9.23
N VAL A 46 11.32 -6.36 7.92
CA VAL A 46 11.48 -5.13 7.14
C VAL A 46 10.72 -5.23 5.83
N LEU A 47 10.00 -4.16 5.47
CA LEU A 47 9.43 -3.98 4.15
C LEU A 47 10.21 -2.88 3.42
N ILE A 48 10.74 -3.20 2.24
CA ILE A 48 11.50 -2.28 1.38
C ILE A 48 10.74 -2.10 0.08
N SER A 49 10.27 -0.87 -0.17
CA SER A 49 9.55 -0.51 -1.39
C SER A 49 10.41 0.37 -2.31
N HIS A 50 10.00 0.47 -3.57
CA HIS A 50 10.60 1.36 -4.56
C HIS A 50 9.99 2.77 -4.56
N ALA A 51 8.95 2.99 -3.75
CA ALA A 51 8.19 4.22 -3.80
C ALA A 51 8.97 5.41 -3.25
N PRO A 52 8.91 6.60 -3.88
CA PRO A 52 9.39 7.83 -3.27
C PRO A 52 8.53 8.25 -2.07
N ASP A 53 9.08 9.10 -1.20
CA ASP A 53 8.34 9.60 -0.03
C ASP A 53 7.07 10.38 -0.39
N SER A 54 7.03 10.97 -1.58
CA SER A 54 5.89 11.72 -2.10
C SER A 54 4.69 10.86 -2.53
N ASP A 55 4.87 9.54 -2.66
CA ASP A 55 3.79 8.64 -3.11
C ASP A 55 2.88 8.24 -1.96
N SER A 56 1.77 8.96 -1.82
CA SER A 56 0.77 8.76 -0.76
C SER A 56 -0.01 7.43 -0.88
N TRP A 57 -0.01 6.77 -2.04
CA TRP A 57 -0.64 5.45 -2.21
C TRP A 57 -0.11 4.43 -1.21
N TRP A 58 1.18 4.51 -0.89
CA TRP A 58 1.86 3.62 0.07
C TRP A 58 1.43 3.84 1.53
N ASN A 59 0.70 4.90 1.85
CA ASN A 59 0.19 5.10 3.20
C ASN A 59 -0.78 4.00 3.62
N THR A 60 -1.57 3.46 2.70
CA THR A 60 -2.46 2.31 2.95
C THR A 60 -1.65 1.07 3.34
N ILE A 61 -0.53 0.80 2.66
CA ILE A 61 0.39 -0.29 3.00
C ILE A 61 1.03 -0.06 4.38
N LYS A 62 1.52 1.15 4.66
CA LYS A 62 2.10 1.50 5.97
C LYS A 62 1.10 1.32 7.13
N ASN A 63 -0.16 1.70 6.91
CA ASN A 63 -1.23 1.50 7.91
C ASN A 63 -1.57 0.02 8.09
N ALA A 64 -1.55 -0.76 7.00
CA ALA A 64 -1.77 -2.20 7.05
C ALA A 64 -0.65 -2.93 7.82
N ILE A 65 0.61 -2.52 7.64
CA ILE A 65 1.75 -3.02 8.40
C ILE A 65 1.52 -2.82 9.90
N LYS A 66 1.16 -1.60 10.32
CA LYS A 66 0.90 -1.30 11.74
C LYS A 66 -0.18 -2.20 12.33
N GLN A 67 -1.27 -2.43 11.60
CA GLN A 67 -2.33 -3.31 12.08
C GLN A 67 -1.90 -4.79 12.10
N ALA A 68 -1.09 -5.23 11.15
CA ALA A 68 -0.54 -6.58 11.17
C ALA A 68 0.45 -6.76 12.33
N ASP A 69 1.30 -5.77 12.61
CA ASP A 69 2.22 -5.79 13.74
C ASP A 69 1.46 -5.94 15.08
N GLU A 70 0.37 -5.17 15.26
CA GLU A 70 -0.51 -5.29 16.43
C GLU A 70 -1.19 -6.67 16.52
N ASP A 71 -1.71 -7.16 15.39
CA ASP A 71 -2.47 -8.40 15.34
C ASP A 71 -1.60 -9.64 15.59
N PHE A 72 -0.33 -9.60 15.20
CA PHE A 72 0.61 -10.73 15.28
C PHE A 72 1.71 -10.54 16.32
N ASN A 73 1.73 -9.43 17.08
CA ASN A 73 2.77 -9.08 18.06
C ASN A 73 4.18 -9.09 17.47
N VAL A 74 4.35 -8.43 16.33
CA VAL A 74 5.63 -8.30 15.62
C VAL A 74 5.96 -6.84 15.37
N THR A 75 7.15 -6.55 14.84
CA THR A 75 7.56 -5.20 14.44
C THR A 75 8.09 -5.24 13.02
N THR A 76 7.60 -4.35 12.17
CA THR A 76 8.02 -4.24 10.78
C THR A 76 8.54 -2.85 10.46
N ASP A 77 9.83 -2.75 10.15
CA ASP A 77 10.42 -1.51 9.65
C ASP A 77 9.96 -1.28 8.20
N TYR A 78 9.44 -0.10 7.88
CA TYR A 78 9.21 0.31 6.51
C TYR A 78 10.38 1.17 6.01
N ARG A 79 10.94 0.83 4.84
CA ARG A 79 12.05 1.54 4.21
C ARG A 79 11.81 1.73 2.72
N ASN A 80 12.25 2.86 2.21
CA ASN A 80 12.22 3.18 0.78
C ASN A 80 13.31 4.20 0.44
N PRO A 81 13.75 4.29 -0.82
CA PRO A 81 14.55 5.42 -1.28
C PRO A 81 13.68 6.68 -1.34
N PRO A 82 14.06 7.80 -0.71
CA PRO A 82 13.21 8.99 -0.64
C PRO A 82 12.78 9.55 -2.00
N ASN A 83 13.60 9.36 -3.02
CA ASN A 83 13.37 9.81 -4.41
C ASN A 83 12.92 8.67 -5.35
N GLY A 84 12.78 7.45 -4.86
CA GLY A 84 12.42 6.28 -5.68
C GLY A 84 13.57 5.68 -6.50
N ASP A 85 14.82 6.01 -6.18
CA ASP A 85 16.00 5.49 -6.90
C ASP A 85 16.20 3.99 -6.64
N ILE A 86 16.23 3.19 -7.71
CA ILE A 86 16.31 1.73 -7.61
C ILE A 86 17.68 1.24 -7.15
N ALA A 87 18.77 1.98 -7.44
CA ALA A 87 20.08 1.64 -6.93
C ALA A 87 20.18 1.89 -5.41
N ASP A 88 19.54 2.94 -4.91
CA ASP A 88 19.40 3.15 -3.46
C ASP A 88 18.55 2.06 -2.82
N MET A 89 17.45 1.63 -3.46
CA MET A 89 16.66 0.50 -3.00
C MET A 89 17.50 -0.79 -2.92
N SER A 90 18.33 -1.06 -3.92
CA SER A 90 19.26 -2.21 -3.91
C SER A 90 20.16 -2.17 -2.67
N ARG A 91 20.72 -1.00 -2.33
CA ARG A 91 21.54 -0.82 -1.11
C ARG A 91 20.75 -1.05 0.18
N LEU A 92 19.49 -0.62 0.25
CA LEU A 92 18.62 -0.89 1.40
C LEU A 92 18.36 -2.39 1.59
N ILE A 93 18.17 -3.14 0.49
CA ILE A 93 17.99 -4.60 0.54
C ILE A 93 19.26 -5.28 1.03
N GLU A 94 20.44 -4.87 0.55
CA GLU A 94 21.73 -5.41 1.02
C GLU A 94 21.96 -5.13 2.51
N GLN A 95 21.63 -3.93 2.96
CA GLN A 95 21.67 -3.58 4.40
C GLN A 95 20.72 -4.46 5.23
N ALA A 96 19.51 -4.74 4.70
CA ALA A 96 18.58 -5.64 5.37
C ALA A 96 19.13 -7.07 5.45
N ALA A 97 19.74 -7.56 4.38
CA ALA A 97 20.40 -8.86 4.38
C ALA A 97 21.59 -8.95 5.38
N ALA A 98 22.18 -7.81 5.76
CA ALA A 98 23.29 -7.74 6.72
C ALA A 98 22.83 -7.55 8.18
N ARG A 99 21.54 -7.33 8.42
CA ARG A 99 20.96 -7.11 9.75
C ARG A 99 20.18 -8.33 10.21
N ASP A 100 19.89 -8.35 11.51
CA ASP A 100 19.14 -9.45 12.17
C ASP A 100 17.63 -9.26 12.02
N TYR A 101 17.13 -9.32 10.78
CA TYR A 101 15.70 -9.41 10.51
C TYR A 101 15.27 -10.87 10.42
N ASP A 102 14.11 -11.18 11.00
CA ASP A 102 13.48 -12.50 10.93
C ASP A 102 12.80 -12.77 9.57
N GLY A 103 12.65 -11.74 8.76
CA GLY A 103 12.08 -11.82 7.41
C GLY A 103 12.18 -10.49 6.66
N VAL A 104 12.21 -10.58 5.34
CA VAL A 104 12.28 -9.44 4.43
C VAL A 104 11.08 -9.46 3.48
N ILE A 105 10.47 -8.30 3.31
CA ILE A 105 9.42 -8.05 2.33
C ILE A 105 9.94 -7.02 1.35
N THR A 106 9.81 -7.23 0.04
CA THR A 106 10.31 -6.26 -0.94
C THR A 106 9.50 -6.24 -2.23
N THR A 107 9.57 -5.14 -2.98
CA THR A 107 9.05 -5.06 -4.35
C THR A 107 10.15 -5.48 -5.35
N ILE A 108 9.75 -5.90 -6.56
CA ILE A 108 10.66 -6.18 -7.68
C ILE A 108 10.39 -5.13 -8.77
N ALA A 109 10.73 -3.86 -8.47
CA ALA A 109 10.46 -2.75 -9.39
C ALA A 109 11.32 -2.79 -10.66
N ASP A 110 12.53 -3.33 -10.54
CA ASP A 110 13.43 -3.66 -11.65
C ASP A 110 14.16 -4.97 -11.31
N PHE A 111 13.83 -6.02 -12.06
CA PHE A 111 14.38 -7.34 -11.79
C PHE A 111 15.91 -7.40 -12.00
N ASP A 112 16.40 -6.79 -13.07
CA ASP A 112 17.83 -6.89 -13.41
C ASP A 112 18.72 -6.13 -12.43
N VAL A 113 18.27 -5.00 -11.93
CA VAL A 113 18.97 -4.22 -10.90
C VAL A 113 18.89 -4.88 -9.53
N LEU A 114 17.73 -5.45 -9.16
CA LEU A 114 17.48 -5.91 -7.80
C LEU A 114 17.79 -7.39 -7.55
N LYS A 115 17.86 -8.23 -8.59
CA LYS A 115 18.05 -9.69 -8.44
C LYS A 115 19.24 -10.09 -7.57
N ASN A 116 20.35 -9.39 -7.68
CA ASN A 116 21.56 -9.70 -6.92
C ASN A 116 21.45 -9.32 -5.44
N SER A 117 20.87 -8.16 -5.14
CA SER A 117 20.65 -7.71 -3.75
C SER A 117 19.60 -8.57 -3.04
N ILE A 118 18.49 -8.90 -3.72
CA ILE A 118 17.47 -9.81 -3.19
C ILE A 118 18.05 -11.22 -3.01
N GLY A 119 18.87 -11.71 -3.93
CA GLY A 119 19.56 -12.99 -3.83
C GLY A 119 20.46 -13.10 -2.59
N LYS A 120 21.04 -12.00 -2.09
CA LYS A 120 21.78 -11.98 -0.82
C LYS A 120 20.88 -12.29 0.40
N VAL A 121 19.61 -11.90 0.38
CA VAL A 121 18.64 -12.21 1.43
C VAL A 121 18.39 -13.72 1.49
N THR A 122 18.05 -14.32 0.36
CA THR A 122 17.73 -15.76 0.28
C THR A 122 18.97 -16.64 0.47
N ALA A 123 20.17 -16.22 0.03
CA ALA A 123 21.42 -16.91 0.31
C ALA A 123 21.73 -17.04 1.81
N LYS A 124 21.27 -16.07 2.62
CA LYS A 124 21.34 -16.12 4.08
C LYS A 124 20.18 -16.86 4.75
N LYS A 125 19.31 -17.48 3.94
CA LYS A 125 18.10 -18.21 4.41
C LYS A 125 17.12 -17.33 5.20
N ILE A 126 17.15 -16.01 4.99
CA ILE A 126 16.14 -15.10 5.55
C ILE A 126 14.85 -15.30 4.76
N PRO A 127 13.70 -15.57 5.41
CA PRO A 127 12.40 -15.67 4.75
C PRO A 127 12.09 -14.41 3.92
N LEU A 128 11.74 -14.59 2.66
CA LEU A 128 11.46 -13.53 1.71
C LEU A 128 10.03 -13.61 1.18
N ILE A 129 9.32 -12.48 1.21
CA ILE A 129 8.04 -12.28 0.53
C ILE A 129 8.22 -11.12 -0.46
N THR A 130 7.72 -11.27 -1.67
CA THR A 130 7.68 -10.15 -2.62
C THR A 130 6.26 -9.58 -2.73
N ILE A 131 6.16 -8.27 -2.98
CA ILE A 131 4.86 -7.59 -3.07
C ILE A 131 4.81 -6.62 -4.25
N ASN A 132 3.60 -6.25 -4.64
CA ASN A 132 3.31 -5.17 -5.58
C ASN A 132 3.97 -5.36 -6.95
N SER A 133 5.13 -4.74 -7.18
CA SER A 133 5.85 -4.81 -8.45
C SER A 133 6.64 -6.10 -8.60
N GLY A 134 6.73 -6.57 -9.84
CA GLY A 134 7.30 -7.86 -10.22
C GLY A 134 6.23 -8.89 -10.52
N THR A 135 6.67 -10.06 -10.97
CA THR A 135 5.78 -11.16 -11.32
C THR A 135 5.90 -12.34 -10.35
N GLU A 136 4.91 -13.23 -10.36
CA GLU A 136 4.95 -14.49 -9.61
C GLU A 136 6.18 -15.34 -10.00
N GLU A 137 6.58 -15.32 -11.28
CA GLU A 137 7.74 -16.02 -11.82
C GLU A 137 9.05 -15.41 -11.32
N GLN A 138 9.18 -14.08 -11.37
CA GLN A 138 10.35 -13.38 -10.84
C GLN A 138 10.52 -13.62 -9.34
N SER A 139 9.42 -13.59 -8.60
CA SER A 139 9.38 -13.92 -7.17
C SER A 139 9.92 -15.33 -6.90
N ALA A 140 9.46 -16.31 -7.67
CA ALA A 140 9.91 -17.70 -7.56
C ALA A 140 11.40 -17.87 -7.91
N GLN A 141 11.88 -17.18 -8.96
CA GLN A 141 13.30 -17.19 -9.35
C GLN A 141 14.20 -16.64 -8.24
N LEU A 142 13.71 -15.66 -7.46
CA LEU A 142 14.44 -15.08 -6.33
C LEU A 142 14.37 -15.91 -5.06
N GLY A 143 13.64 -17.03 -5.06
CA GLY A 143 13.50 -17.92 -3.90
C GLY A 143 12.56 -17.38 -2.83
N ALA A 144 11.66 -16.46 -3.17
CA ALA A 144 10.63 -15.98 -2.24
C ALA A 144 9.60 -17.10 -1.94
N ILE A 145 9.06 -17.09 -0.73
CA ILE A 145 8.02 -18.02 -0.29
C ILE A 145 6.76 -17.82 -1.13
N MET A 146 6.40 -16.54 -1.37
CA MET A 146 5.27 -16.17 -2.22
C MET A 146 5.39 -14.72 -2.70
N HIS A 147 4.56 -14.39 -3.70
CA HIS A 147 4.26 -13.03 -4.12
C HIS A 147 2.87 -12.63 -3.60
N VAL A 148 2.75 -11.40 -3.09
CA VAL A 148 1.47 -10.80 -2.69
C VAL A 148 1.24 -9.54 -3.51
N GLY A 149 0.43 -9.63 -4.54
CA GLY A 149 0.22 -8.52 -5.47
C GLY A 149 -0.97 -8.75 -6.39
N GLN A 150 -1.22 -7.80 -7.29
CA GLN A 150 -2.23 -7.94 -8.32
C GLN A 150 -1.59 -8.53 -9.59
N PRO A 151 -2.15 -9.59 -10.18
CA PRO A 151 -1.71 -10.05 -11.50
C PRO A 151 -2.23 -9.09 -12.57
N GLU A 152 -1.38 -8.25 -13.09
CA GLU A 152 -1.76 -7.05 -13.86
C GLU A 152 -2.41 -7.36 -15.21
N TYR A 153 -1.94 -8.41 -15.90
CA TYR A 153 -2.62 -8.89 -17.11
C TYR A 153 -4.05 -9.33 -16.82
N VAL A 154 -4.25 -10.12 -15.74
CA VAL A 154 -5.57 -10.61 -15.33
C VAL A 154 -6.47 -9.45 -14.92
N ALA A 155 -5.92 -8.43 -14.27
CA ALA A 155 -6.68 -7.23 -13.90
C ALA A 155 -7.14 -6.45 -15.13
N GLY A 156 -6.26 -6.26 -16.12
CA GLY A 156 -6.61 -5.68 -17.41
C GLY A 156 -7.66 -6.51 -18.14
N GLN A 157 -7.49 -7.82 -18.19
CA GLN A 157 -8.43 -8.74 -18.82
C GLN A 157 -9.83 -8.67 -18.16
N ALA A 158 -9.90 -8.73 -16.85
CA ALA A 158 -11.18 -8.64 -16.14
C ALA A 158 -11.88 -7.27 -16.34
N ALA A 159 -11.11 -6.19 -16.46
CA ALA A 159 -11.64 -4.87 -16.83
C ALA A 159 -12.16 -4.86 -18.29
N GLY A 160 -11.41 -5.47 -19.20
CA GLY A 160 -11.79 -5.63 -20.60
C GLY A 160 -13.06 -6.47 -20.80
N GLU A 161 -13.21 -7.56 -20.04
CA GLU A 161 -14.43 -8.38 -20.07
C GLU A 161 -15.68 -7.59 -19.64
N LYS A 162 -15.54 -6.72 -18.62
CA LYS A 162 -16.64 -5.80 -18.25
C LYS A 162 -16.97 -4.82 -19.36
N ALA A 163 -15.97 -4.27 -20.05
CA ALA A 163 -16.15 -3.38 -21.17
C ALA A 163 -16.79 -4.11 -22.38
N LYS A 164 -16.33 -5.32 -22.67
CA LYS A 164 -16.89 -6.19 -23.71
C LYS A 164 -18.37 -6.51 -23.46
N ALA A 165 -18.73 -6.81 -22.22
CA ALA A 165 -20.14 -7.04 -21.83
C ALA A 165 -21.02 -5.80 -22.06
N ALA A 166 -20.43 -4.60 -22.01
CA ALA A 166 -21.07 -3.33 -22.37
C ALA A 166 -21.03 -3.00 -23.89
N GLY A 167 -20.52 -3.92 -24.73
CA GLY A 167 -20.47 -3.77 -26.18
C GLY A 167 -19.25 -3.04 -26.73
N VAL A 168 -18.24 -2.77 -25.91
CA VAL A 168 -16.99 -2.10 -26.31
C VAL A 168 -16.15 -3.01 -27.21
N LYS A 169 -15.69 -2.45 -28.33
CA LYS A 169 -14.82 -3.11 -29.32
C LYS A 169 -13.55 -2.32 -29.66
N SER A 170 -13.46 -1.07 -29.18
CA SER A 170 -12.30 -0.21 -29.39
C SER A 170 -12.06 0.64 -28.16
N PHE A 171 -10.78 0.89 -27.86
CA PHE A 171 -10.42 1.63 -26.65
C PHE A 171 -9.15 2.45 -26.86
N LEU A 172 -8.88 3.34 -25.91
CA LEU A 172 -7.61 4.01 -25.69
C LEU A 172 -7.06 3.58 -24.32
N CYS A 173 -5.85 3.03 -24.28
CA CYS A 173 -5.08 2.87 -23.03
C CYS A 173 -4.16 4.08 -22.85
N VAL A 174 -4.36 4.80 -21.73
CA VAL A 174 -3.54 5.97 -21.36
C VAL A 174 -2.44 5.50 -20.44
N ASN A 175 -1.31 5.08 -21.02
CA ASN A 175 -0.16 4.59 -20.26
C ASN A 175 0.73 5.77 -19.85
N HIS A 176 0.75 6.10 -18.57
CA HIS A 176 1.55 7.20 -18.02
C HIS A 176 2.93 6.76 -17.50
N LEU A 177 3.21 5.45 -17.49
CA LEU A 177 4.47 4.83 -17.09
C LEU A 177 4.94 3.86 -18.17
N ALA A 178 5.27 4.40 -19.36
CA ALA A 178 5.59 3.62 -20.54
C ALA A 178 6.82 2.72 -20.41
N THR A 179 7.73 3.00 -19.47
CA THR A 179 8.89 2.14 -19.17
C THR A 179 8.58 1.02 -18.18
N ASN A 180 7.41 1.04 -17.52
CA ASN A 180 7.01 0.02 -16.57
C ASN A 180 6.31 -1.17 -17.27
N PRO A 181 6.91 -2.38 -17.30
CA PRO A 181 6.32 -3.55 -17.94
C PRO A 181 4.91 -3.88 -17.43
N VAL A 182 4.63 -3.62 -16.15
CA VAL A 182 3.35 -3.87 -15.49
C VAL A 182 2.22 -3.05 -16.14
N SER A 183 2.51 -1.81 -16.54
CA SER A 183 1.55 -0.94 -17.23
C SER A 183 1.12 -1.52 -18.58
N PHE A 184 2.05 -2.14 -19.31
CA PHE A 184 1.72 -2.80 -20.56
C PHE A 184 0.81 -4.01 -20.36
N GLU A 185 1.03 -4.79 -19.29
CA GLU A 185 0.19 -5.94 -18.98
C GLU A 185 -1.27 -5.55 -18.74
N ARG A 186 -1.52 -4.41 -18.09
CA ARG A 186 -2.87 -3.84 -17.89
C ARG A 186 -3.54 -3.53 -19.23
N CYS A 187 -2.83 -2.81 -20.12
CA CYS A 187 -3.33 -2.48 -21.45
C CYS A 187 -3.53 -3.74 -22.32
N ARG A 188 -2.58 -4.69 -22.27
CA ARG A 188 -2.63 -5.93 -23.04
C ARG A 188 -3.83 -6.78 -22.63
N GLY A 189 -4.01 -7.02 -21.34
CA GLY A 189 -5.15 -7.78 -20.83
C GLY A 189 -6.48 -7.20 -21.28
N PHE A 190 -6.63 -5.87 -21.22
CA PHE A 190 -7.84 -5.20 -21.66
C PHE A 190 -8.06 -5.35 -23.17
N ALA A 191 -7.01 -5.15 -23.98
CA ALA A 191 -7.05 -5.29 -25.43
C ALA A 191 -7.46 -6.70 -25.86
N ASP A 192 -6.80 -7.71 -25.26
CA ASP A 192 -7.07 -9.13 -25.59
C ASP A 192 -8.53 -9.50 -25.27
N ALA A 193 -9.06 -9.03 -24.14
CA ALA A 193 -10.44 -9.31 -23.72
C ALA A 193 -11.48 -8.78 -24.72
N ILE A 194 -11.27 -7.57 -25.28
CA ILE A 194 -12.22 -6.98 -26.24
C ILE A 194 -11.87 -7.30 -27.69
N GLY A 195 -10.75 -7.97 -27.96
CA GLY A 195 -10.28 -8.30 -29.31
C GLY A 195 -9.72 -7.10 -30.08
N ALA A 196 -9.12 -6.12 -29.37
CA ALA A 196 -8.51 -4.94 -29.99
C ALA A 196 -6.99 -5.09 -30.12
N ASP A 197 -6.39 -4.35 -31.07
CA ASP A 197 -4.93 -4.26 -31.17
C ASP A 197 -4.39 -3.29 -30.09
N MET A 198 -3.61 -3.82 -29.17
CA MET A 198 -3.02 -3.04 -28.08
C MET A 198 -2.11 -1.92 -28.57
N LYS A 199 -1.29 -2.18 -29.63
CA LYS A 199 -0.25 -1.25 -30.08
C LYS A 199 -0.86 0.05 -30.62
N SER A 200 -1.91 -0.04 -31.43
CA SER A 200 -2.63 1.12 -31.98
C SER A 200 -3.57 1.78 -30.97
N SER A 201 -3.89 1.10 -29.87
CA SER A 201 -4.83 1.57 -28.84
C SER A 201 -4.14 2.10 -27.59
N THR A 202 -2.80 2.20 -27.57
CA THR A 202 -2.05 2.66 -26.39
C THR A 202 -1.22 3.90 -26.73
N ILE A 203 -1.28 4.91 -25.87
CA ILE A 203 -0.41 6.09 -25.95
C ILE A 203 0.55 6.12 -24.76
N ASP A 204 1.80 6.51 -25.01
CA ASP A 204 2.71 6.99 -23.97
C ASP A 204 2.30 8.41 -23.60
N ALA A 205 1.59 8.51 -22.48
CA ALA A 205 0.98 9.76 -22.05
C ALA A 205 1.93 10.67 -21.27
N GLY A 206 3.02 10.11 -20.68
CA GLY A 206 3.87 10.81 -19.73
C GLY A 206 3.17 11.01 -18.37
N THR A 207 3.82 11.75 -17.47
CA THR A 207 3.33 11.95 -16.09
C THR A 207 2.77 13.36 -15.84
N ASP A 208 2.98 14.31 -16.75
CA ASP A 208 2.44 15.67 -16.63
C ASP A 208 0.95 15.69 -17.01
N PRO A 209 0.06 16.17 -16.10
CA PRO A 209 -1.39 16.19 -16.34
C PRO A 209 -1.82 16.97 -17.59
N THR A 210 -1.11 18.05 -17.95
CA THR A 210 -1.45 18.89 -19.12
C THR A 210 -1.06 18.17 -20.40
N GLU A 211 0.10 17.51 -20.39
CA GLU A 211 0.54 16.69 -21.51
C GLU A 211 -0.40 15.50 -21.73
N ILE A 212 -0.77 14.79 -20.66
CA ILE A 212 -1.74 13.68 -20.71
C ILE A 212 -3.06 14.16 -21.33
N GLN A 213 -3.62 15.28 -20.84
CA GLN A 213 -4.87 15.85 -21.35
C GLN A 213 -4.78 16.17 -22.85
N SER A 214 -3.66 16.75 -23.29
CA SER A 214 -3.42 17.11 -24.68
C SER A 214 -3.32 15.88 -25.57
N LYS A 215 -2.57 14.86 -25.16
CA LYS A 215 -2.38 13.60 -25.92
C LYS A 215 -3.69 12.82 -26.02
N VAL A 216 -4.45 12.71 -24.93
CA VAL A 216 -5.78 12.07 -24.94
C VAL A 216 -6.72 12.79 -25.91
N SER A 217 -6.78 14.13 -25.84
CA SER A 217 -7.62 14.92 -26.74
C SER A 217 -7.21 14.77 -28.21
N ALA A 218 -5.90 14.73 -28.50
CA ALA A 218 -5.39 14.52 -29.87
C ALA A 218 -5.75 13.12 -30.37
N TYR A 219 -5.56 12.08 -29.55
CA TYR A 219 -5.90 10.72 -29.93
C TYR A 219 -7.41 10.60 -30.28
N LEU A 220 -8.29 11.07 -29.38
CA LEU A 220 -9.74 10.96 -29.56
C LEU A 220 -10.26 11.77 -30.78
N ARG A 221 -9.63 12.91 -31.12
CA ARG A 221 -9.95 13.63 -32.37
C ARG A 221 -9.58 12.84 -33.62
N ASN A 222 -8.44 12.17 -33.60
CA ASN A 222 -7.96 11.35 -34.71
C ASN A 222 -8.66 9.98 -34.81
N HIS A 223 -9.27 9.53 -33.70
CA HIS A 223 -9.97 8.24 -33.61
C HIS A 223 -11.39 8.44 -33.03
N PRO A 224 -12.29 9.13 -33.77
CA PRO A 224 -13.61 9.51 -33.25
C PRO A 224 -14.56 8.34 -32.97
N LYS A 225 -14.18 7.12 -33.38
CA LYS A 225 -14.93 5.88 -33.12
C LYS A 225 -14.44 5.12 -31.83
N THR A 226 -13.53 5.71 -31.07
CA THR A 226 -13.07 5.13 -29.79
C THR A 226 -14.22 5.05 -28.81
N GLN A 227 -14.53 3.84 -28.36
CA GLN A 227 -15.69 3.55 -27.49
C GLN A 227 -15.34 3.58 -26.01
N ALA A 228 -14.08 3.28 -25.64
CA ALA A 228 -13.65 3.25 -24.27
C ALA A 228 -12.31 3.95 -24.03
N VAL A 229 -12.08 4.36 -22.76
CA VAL A 229 -10.77 4.79 -22.26
C VAL A 229 -10.45 3.98 -21.01
N LEU A 230 -9.23 3.46 -20.95
CA LEU A 230 -8.63 2.87 -19.77
C LEU A 230 -7.46 3.75 -19.31
N THR A 231 -7.49 4.23 -18.07
CA THR A 231 -6.36 4.92 -17.46
C THR A 231 -5.73 4.05 -16.38
N LEU A 232 -4.41 4.19 -16.16
CA LEU A 232 -3.65 3.29 -15.31
C LEU A 232 -3.34 3.85 -13.92
N GLY A 233 -4.06 4.91 -13.51
CA GLY A 233 -3.92 5.52 -12.20
C GLY A 233 -4.69 6.82 -12.05
N PRO A 234 -4.68 7.45 -10.86
CA PRO A 234 -5.47 8.65 -10.57
C PRO A 234 -5.07 9.89 -11.37
N VAL A 235 -3.77 10.10 -11.60
CA VAL A 235 -3.28 11.27 -12.38
C VAL A 235 -3.79 11.23 -13.82
N PRO A 236 -3.58 10.15 -14.59
CA PRO A 236 -4.13 10.08 -15.94
C PRO A 236 -5.66 10.04 -15.95
N ALA A 237 -6.33 9.52 -14.93
CA ALA A 237 -7.79 9.56 -14.83
C ALA A 237 -8.29 11.00 -14.72
N ALA A 238 -7.73 11.82 -13.83
CA ALA A 238 -8.12 13.22 -13.66
C ALA A 238 -7.88 14.05 -14.93
N ALA A 239 -6.73 13.86 -15.60
CA ALA A 239 -6.41 14.54 -16.85
C ALA A 239 -7.37 14.13 -18.00
N THR A 240 -7.70 12.83 -18.08
CA THR A 240 -8.65 12.29 -19.06
C THR A 240 -10.06 12.79 -18.82
N LEU A 241 -10.53 12.88 -17.55
CA LEU A 241 -11.85 13.48 -17.24
C LEU A 241 -11.95 14.90 -17.77
N LYS A 242 -10.91 15.73 -17.61
CA LYS A 242 -10.86 17.10 -18.14
C LYS A 242 -10.90 17.10 -19.67
N ALA A 243 -10.14 16.21 -20.33
CA ALA A 243 -10.15 16.09 -21.79
C ALA A 243 -11.54 15.74 -22.31
N LEU A 244 -12.19 14.71 -21.73
CA LEU A 244 -13.54 14.29 -22.11
C LEU A 244 -14.59 15.40 -21.87
N GLN A 245 -14.46 16.14 -20.78
CA GLN A 245 -15.35 17.27 -20.49
C GLN A 245 -15.23 18.38 -21.54
N GLN A 246 -14.01 18.78 -21.87
CA GLN A 246 -13.77 19.83 -22.87
C GLN A 246 -14.22 19.42 -24.27
N MET A 247 -14.18 18.13 -24.59
CA MET A 247 -14.64 17.58 -25.87
C MET A 247 -16.14 17.29 -25.93
N GLY A 248 -16.88 17.48 -24.82
CA GLY A 248 -18.31 17.12 -24.72
C GLY A 248 -18.56 15.61 -24.77
N LEU A 249 -17.57 14.79 -24.38
CA LEU A 249 -17.61 13.32 -24.40
C LEU A 249 -17.83 12.69 -23.02
N SER A 250 -17.97 13.48 -21.96
CA SER A 250 -18.28 12.98 -20.61
C SER A 250 -19.53 12.11 -20.61
N GLY A 251 -19.42 10.88 -20.08
CA GLY A 251 -20.49 9.89 -20.04
C GLY A 251 -20.88 9.27 -21.39
N LYS A 252 -20.24 9.68 -22.50
CA LYS A 252 -20.46 9.11 -23.85
C LYS A 252 -19.41 8.06 -24.21
N VAL A 253 -18.28 8.04 -23.52
CA VAL A 253 -17.20 7.08 -23.67
C VAL A 253 -17.18 6.19 -22.44
N TYR A 254 -17.09 4.88 -22.62
CA TYR A 254 -16.94 3.93 -21.53
C TYR A 254 -15.59 4.16 -20.84
N PHE A 255 -15.58 4.61 -19.60
CA PHE A 255 -14.35 4.99 -18.93
C PHE A 255 -14.10 4.10 -17.72
N ALA A 256 -12.97 3.38 -17.71
CA ALA A 256 -12.47 2.61 -16.60
C ALA A 256 -11.06 3.10 -16.20
N THR A 257 -10.71 2.97 -14.95
CA THR A 257 -9.40 3.39 -14.45
C THR A 257 -8.84 2.38 -13.45
N PHE A 258 -7.53 2.36 -13.30
CA PHE A 258 -6.89 1.74 -12.15
C PHE A 258 -6.82 2.74 -11.00
N ASP A 259 -6.79 2.19 -9.79
CA ASP A 259 -6.66 2.89 -8.52
C ASP A 259 -7.80 3.88 -8.21
N PHE A 260 -7.73 4.48 -7.05
CA PHE A 260 -8.82 5.26 -6.48
C PHE A 260 -8.34 6.64 -5.99
N SER A 261 -9.20 7.63 -6.14
CA SER A 261 -9.05 8.97 -5.57
C SER A 261 -10.43 9.60 -5.36
N ASP A 262 -10.48 10.71 -4.64
CA ASP A 262 -11.72 11.46 -4.43
C ASP A 262 -12.37 11.92 -5.75
N ASP A 263 -11.58 12.29 -6.74
CA ASP A 263 -12.12 12.71 -8.05
C ASP A 263 -12.65 11.52 -8.84
N ILE A 264 -12.00 10.35 -8.74
CA ILE A 264 -12.53 9.10 -9.31
C ILE A 264 -13.83 8.70 -8.60
N ALA A 265 -13.92 8.86 -7.26
CA ALA A 265 -15.16 8.62 -6.50
C ALA A 265 -16.32 9.49 -6.99
N LYS A 266 -16.08 10.79 -7.16
CA LYS A 266 -17.09 11.73 -7.71
C LYS A 266 -17.50 11.32 -9.12
N ALA A 267 -16.55 10.93 -9.95
CA ALA A 267 -16.80 10.52 -11.34
C ALA A 267 -17.59 9.21 -11.43
N ILE A 268 -17.32 8.24 -10.57
CA ILE A 268 -18.10 6.98 -10.46
C ILE A 268 -19.55 7.30 -10.00
N ARG A 269 -19.70 8.16 -8.98
CA ARG A 269 -21.03 8.57 -8.48
C ARG A 269 -21.84 9.28 -9.57
N ALA A 270 -21.18 10.10 -10.39
CA ALA A 270 -21.78 10.79 -11.51
C ALA A 270 -22.01 9.90 -12.76
N GLY A 271 -21.47 8.67 -12.78
CA GLY A 271 -21.55 7.75 -13.92
C GLY A 271 -20.63 8.10 -15.10
N THR A 272 -19.67 9.01 -14.93
CA THR A 272 -18.67 9.34 -15.94
C THR A 272 -17.50 8.38 -15.98
N ILE A 273 -17.21 7.68 -14.85
CA ILE A 273 -16.37 6.50 -14.77
C ILE A 273 -17.26 5.33 -14.38
N GLN A 274 -17.17 4.21 -15.10
CA GLN A 274 -17.98 3.02 -14.84
C GLN A 274 -17.48 2.26 -13.63
N PHE A 275 -16.18 2.11 -13.50
CA PHE A 275 -15.53 1.50 -12.33
C PHE A 275 -14.06 1.89 -12.24
N ALA A 276 -13.51 1.70 -11.05
CA ALA A 276 -12.07 1.66 -10.83
C ALA A 276 -11.63 0.23 -10.47
N ILE A 277 -10.46 -0.16 -10.97
CA ILE A 277 -9.79 -1.41 -10.58
C ILE A 277 -9.01 -1.13 -9.30
N ASP A 278 -9.33 -1.87 -8.24
CA ASP A 278 -8.73 -1.74 -6.93
C ASP A 278 -7.71 -2.85 -6.70
N GLN A 279 -6.46 -2.46 -6.56
CA GLN A 279 -5.37 -3.38 -6.24
C GLN A 279 -5.42 -3.88 -4.78
N GLN A 280 -6.29 -3.33 -3.97
CA GLN A 280 -6.43 -3.60 -2.53
C GLN A 280 -5.08 -3.51 -1.79
N PRO A 281 -4.44 -2.32 -1.79
CA PRO A 281 -3.09 -2.13 -1.25
C PRO A 281 -2.94 -2.53 0.21
N TYR A 282 -4.01 -2.47 0.99
CA TYR A 282 -4.02 -2.96 2.37
C TYR A 282 -3.54 -4.42 2.48
N LEU A 283 -4.02 -5.28 1.57
CA LEU A 283 -3.63 -6.70 1.56
C LEU A 283 -2.14 -6.88 1.29
N GLN A 284 -1.55 -6.00 0.48
CA GLN A 284 -0.12 -6.03 0.14
C GLN A 284 0.78 -5.60 1.31
N GLY A 285 0.24 -4.90 2.31
CA GLY A 285 0.93 -4.59 3.56
C GLY A 285 0.66 -5.62 4.65
N TYR A 286 -0.60 -5.99 4.86
CA TYR A 286 -1.01 -6.87 5.96
C TYR A 286 -0.58 -8.33 5.76
N ILE A 287 -0.88 -8.91 4.59
CA ILE A 287 -0.63 -10.33 4.33
C ILE A 287 0.85 -10.71 4.46
N PRO A 288 1.82 -10.00 3.89
CA PRO A 288 3.21 -10.41 3.97
C PRO A 288 3.75 -10.40 5.41
N VAL A 289 3.32 -9.45 6.25
CA VAL A 289 3.66 -9.43 7.68
C VAL A 289 3.05 -10.63 8.39
N ALA A 290 1.76 -10.89 8.17
CA ALA A 290 1.05 -12.04 8.73
C ALA A 290 1.72 -13.37 8.32
N VAL A 291 2.10 -13.50 7.05
CA VAL A 291 2.79 -14.68 6.51
C VAL A 291 4.14 -14.89 7.21
N LEU A 292 4.96 -13.84 7.34
CA LEU A 292 6.25 -13.95 8.03
C LEU A 292 6.09 -14.29 9.52
N ALA A 293 5.06 -13.76 10.18
CA ALA A 293 4.73 -14.11 11.55
C ALA A 293 4.36 -15.61 11.69
N ILE A 294 3.56 -16.15 10.75
CA ILE A 294 3.24 -17.58 10.67
C ILE A 294 4.51 -18.40 10.42
N VAL A 295 5.36 -18.02 9.46
CA VAL A 295 6.64 -18.67 9.18
C VAL A 295 7.51 -18.77 10.44
N LYS A 296 7.63 -17.66 11.17
CA LYS A 296 8.43 -17.60 12.41
C LYS A 296 7.87 -18.50 13.51
N LYS A 297 6.55 -18.44 13.73
CA LYS A 297 5.85 -19.18 14.79
C LYS A 297 5.77 -20.68 14.50
N ASP A 298 5.26 -21.01 13.31
CA ASP A 298 4.90 -22.41 12.97
C ASP A 298 6.04 -23.17 12.26
N LYS A 299 7.19 -22.51 12.04
CA LYS A 299 8.40 -23.08 11.41
C LYS A 299 8.11 -23.73 10.06
N THR A 300 7.19 -23.15 9.28
CA THR A 300 6.79 -23.65 7.97
C THR A 300 7.02 -22.61 6.88
N THR A 301 7.49 -23.04 5.72
CA THR A 301 7.55 -22.24 4.48
C THR A 301 6.64 -22.80 3.39
N ASP A 302 5.80 -23.78 3.73
CA ASP A 302 4.82 -24.37 2.82
C ASP A 302 3.68 -23.36 2.55
N PRO A 303 3.55 -22.84 1.33
CA PRO A 303 2.54 -21.83 1.01
C PRO A 303 1.10 -22.28 1.26
N VAL A 304 0.82 -23.58 1.12
CA VAL A 304 -0.53 -24.15 1.33
C VAL A 304 -0.88 -24.11 2.81
N LYS A 305 0.04 -24.56 3.68
CA LYS A 305 -0.16 -24.52 5.14
C LYS A 305 -0.25 -23.09 5.65
N ILE A 306 0.62 -22.20 5.17
CA ILE A 306 0.60 -20.78 5.54
C ILE A 306 -0.76 -20.17 5.21
N ARG A 307 -1.27 -20.43 4.00
CA ARG A 307 -2.59 -19.94 3.58
C ARG A 307 -3.70 -20.46 4.49
N GLN A 308 -3.72 -21.76 4.78
CA GLN A 308 -4.74 -22.34 5.66
C GLN A 308 -4.76 -21.70 7.05
N ILE A 309 -3.57 -21.45 7.63
CA ILE A 309 -3.44 -20.78 8.93
C ILE A 309 -3.93 -19.33 8.84
N LEU A 310 -3.56 -18.62 7.78
CA LEU A 310 -3.97 -17.23 7.55
C LEU A 310 -5.49 -17.11 7.36
N GLU A 311 -6.08 -17.97 6.53
CA GLU A 311 -7.53 -18.00 6.27
C GLU A 311 -8.34 -18.33 7.53
N ALA A 312 -7.81 -19.19 8.39
CA ALA A 312 -8.43 -19.55 9.67
C ALA A 312 -8.24 -18.47 10.76
N ASN A 313 -7.40 -17.46 10.53
CA ASN A 313 -7.09 -16.44 11.53
C ASN A 313 -8.26 -15.44 11.70
N PRO A 314 -8.88 -15.34 12.89
CA PRO A 314 -10.06 -14.50 13.09
C PRO A 314 -9.76 -13.01 12.96
N LYS A 315 -8.55 -12.55 13.30
CA LYS A 315 -8.16 -11.14 13.13
C LYS A 315 -8.06 -10.79 11.65
N PHE A 316 -7.45 -11.65 10.84
CA PHE A 316 -7.40 -11.48 9.38
C PHE A 316 -8.81 -11.41 8.78
N GLN A 317 -9.70 -12.35 9.12
CA GLN A 317 -11.09 -12.35 8.65
C GLN A 317 -11.84 -11.09 9.07
N ALA A 318 -11.63 -10.62 10.30
CA ALA A 318 -12.22 -9.37 10.78
C ALA A 318 -11.75 -8.16 9.96
N ARG A 319 -10.46 -8.09 9.59
CA ARG A 319 -9.93 -7.02 8.72
C ARG A 319 -10.54 -7.07 7.31
N LEU A 320 -10.64 -8.26 6.72
CA LEU A 320 -11.30 -8.42 5.42
C LEU A 320 -12.74 -7.91 5.43
N ALA A 321 -13.51 -8.31 6.44
CA ALA A 321 -14.90 -7.90 6.60
C ALA A 321 -15.05 -6.40 6.83
N ALA A 322 -14.22 -5.82 7.72
CA ALA A 322 -14.27 -4.41 8.09
C ALA A 322 -14.02 -3.49 6.89
N TYR A 323 -13.08 -3.86 6.01
CA TYR A 323 -12.68 -3.02 4.88
C TYR A 323 -13.25 -3.50 3.53
N GLY A 324 -14.04 -4.57 3.52
CA GLY A 324 -14.63 -5.14 2.30
C GLY A 324 -13.58 -5.65 1.32
N LEU A 325 -12.52 -6.29 1.84
CA LEU A 325 -11.39 -6.79 1.05
C LEU A 325 -11.62 -8.24 0.64
N GLN A 326 -11.15 -8.60 -0.54
CA GLN A 326 -11.35 -9.93 -1.12
C GLN A 326 -10.07 -10.40 -1.82
N PRO A 327 -9.13 -11.04 -1.08
CA PRO A 327 -7.98 -11.67 -1.70
C PRO A 327 -8.41 -12.88 -2.54
N SER A 328 -7.63 -13.21 -3.56
CA SER A 328 -7.76 -14.48 -4.26
C SER A 328 -6.46 -15.27 -4.16
N TYR A 329 -6.55 -16.59 -4.35
CA TYR A 329 -5.44 -17.49 -4.04
C TYR A 329 -4.99 -18.25 -5.28
N GLY A 330 -3.70 -18.12 -5.61
CA GLY A 330 -3.02 -18.98 -6.56
C GLY A 330 -2.44 -20.24 -5.88
N PRO A 331 -1.74 -21.10 -6.62
CA PRO A 331 -1.12 -22.31 -6.06
C PRO A 331 -0.11 -22.00 -4.93
N LYS A 332 0.67 -20.92 -5.07
CA LYS A 332 1.68 -20.46 -4.09
C LYS A 332 1.46 -19.03 -3.63
N ASN A 333 0.81 -18.20 -4.44
CA ASN A 333 0.74 -16.75 -4.27
C ASN A 333 -0.62 -16.33 -3.75
N ILE A 334 -0.68 -15.18 -3.09
CA ILE A 334 -1.92 -14.54 -2.67
C ILE A 334 -2.10 -13.27 -3.49
N ARG A 335 -3.21 -13.18 -4.20
CA ARG A 335 -3.52 -12.07 -5.08
C ARG A 335 -4.36 -11.05 -4.33
N SER A 336 -3.87 -9.82 -4.25
CA SER A 336 -4.58 -8.72 -3.62
C SER A 336 -5.73 -8.17 -4.48
N GLY A 337 -5.67 -8.34 -5.79
CA GLY A 337 -6.65 -7.87 -6.75
C GLY A 337 -6.83 -8.83 -7.93
N PRO A 338 -7.61 -8.42 -8.96
CA PRO A 338 -8.35 -7.17 -9.03
C PRO A 338 -9.64 -7.17 -8.20
N GLY A 339 -9.85 -6.13 -7.41
CA GLY A 339 -11.15 -5.71 -6.94
C GLY A 339 -11.77 -4.71 -7.91
N PHE A 340 -13.08 -4.44 -7.78
CA PHE A 340 -13.75 -3.42 -8.58
C PHE A 340 -14.54 -2.48 -7.68
N ILE A 341 -14.28 -1.19 -7.83
CA ILE A 341 -15.04 -0.12 -7.19
C ILE A 341 -16.06 0.38 -8.21
N THR A 342 -17.31 0.13 -7.92
CA THR A 342 -18.46 0.52 -8.72
C THR A 342 -19.38 1.44 -7.91
N LYS A 343 -20.42 1.98 -8.54
CA LYS A 343 -21.41 2.78 -7.84
C LYS A 343 -22.05 2.03 -6.65
N ASP A 344 -22.19 0.71 -6.75
CA ASP A 344 -22.88 -0.11 -5.75
C ASP A 344 -22.09 -0.28 -4.43
N ASN A 345 -20.75 -0.24 -4.51
CA ASN A 345 -19.88 -0.43 -3.34
C ASN A 345 -19.06 0.82 -2.96
N LEU A 346 -19.21 1.90 -3.73
CA LEU A 346 -18.40 3.11 -3.59
C LEU A 346 -18.38 3.67 -2.17
N ASP A 347 -19.51 3.77 -1.50
CA ASP A 347 -19.62 4.39 -0.18
C ASP A 347 -18.85 3.59 0.90
N LYS A 348 -18.77 2.27 0.75
CA LYS A 348 -17.96 1.42 1.64
C LYS A 348 -16.46 1.66 1.45
N VAL A 349 -16.03 1.89 0.19
CA VAL A 349 -14.62 2.15 -0.14
C VAL A 349 -14.21 3.56 0.31
N VAL A 350 -15.02 4.58 0.00
CA VAL A 350 -14.75 5.99 0.36
C VAL A 350 -14.51 6.16 1.86
N LYS A 351 -15.24 5.41 2.69
CA LYS A 351 -15.07 5.46 4.15
C LYS A 351 -13.63 5.20 4.60
N TYR A 352 -12.88 4.40 3.87
CA TYR A 352 -11.52 3.96 4.23
C TYR A 352 -10.45 4.38 3.21
N ALA A 353 -10.83 5.20 2.21
CA ALA A 353 -9.92 5.66 1.17
C ALA A 353 -8.68 6.36 1.74
N GLY A 354 -7.51 6.02 1.23
CA GLY A 354 -6.22 6.57 1.68
C GLY A 354 -5.76 6.09 3.07
N GLN A 355 -6.58 5.28 3.77
CA GLN A 355 -6.23 4.68 5.05
C GLN A 355 -6.09 3.17 4.96
N TYR A 356 -7.15 2.49 4.53
CA TYR A 356 -7.22 1.01 4.46
C TYR A 356 -7.76 0.50 3.12
N ARG A 357 -8.02 1.44 2.19
CA ARG A 357 -8.49 1.16 0.82
C ARG A 357 -7.80 2.05 -0.18
#